data_60d3d94cffbe757ed4f024938d57bf96
#
_entry.id   60d3d94cffbe757ed4f024938d57bf96
#
_cell.length_a   1.000
_cell.length_b   1.000
_cell.length_c   1.000
_cell.angle_alpha   90.00
_cell.angle_beta   90.00
_cell.angle_gamma   90.00
#
_symmetry.space_group_name_H-M   'P 1'
#
loop_
_entity.id
_entity.type
_entity.pdbx_description
1 polymer ?
#
loop_
_entity_poly.entity_id
_entity_poly.type
_entity_poly.pdbx_seq_one_letter_code
_entity_poly.pdbx_strand_id
1 'polypeptide(L)'
;MPITPDTKDWTWVLERPCTECGFSAADLDYDDVPALVRANAAAWAPVLARPDAAVRPDDATWSALEYAAHVRDVFRIFNTRLGLILGEDDPLFANWDQDATAVAERYNEQDPQAVAAELAAAAASVADAFAAVPPADRQRTGRRSDGARFTVTTLAQYFIHDPTHHLHDVAG
;
A
#
# COMPACT_ATOMS: atom_id res chain seq x y z
N MET A 1 -0.53 1.87 25.33
CA MET A 1 0.50 0.91 24.91
C MET A 1 0.95 1.24 23.51
N PRO A 2 2.22 1.09 23.20
CA PRO A 2 2.68 1.29 21.82
C PRO A 2 2.12 0.20 20.90
N ILE A 3 1.89 0.56 19.63
CA ILE A 3 1.56 -0.39 18.57
C ILE A 3 2.67 -1.44 18.46
N THR A 4 2.31 -2.69 18.33
CA THR A 4 3.29 -3.75 18.06
C THR A 4 3.72 -3.66 16.60
N PRO A 5 5.02 -3.44 16.31
CA PRO A 5 5.49 -3.35 14.93
C PRO A 5 5.20 -4.63 14.15
N ASP A 6 4.79 -4.48 12.90
CA ASP A 6 4.66 -5.61 11.97
C ASP A 6 6.03 -5.93 11.38
N THR A 7 6.63 -7.01 11.87
CA THR A 7 7.95 -7.50 11.40
C THR A 7 7.83 -8.64 10.39
N LYS A 8 6.62 -8.99 9.95
CA LYS A 8 6.40 -10.10 9.02
C LYS A 8 6.94 -9.76 7.63
N ASP A 9 7.52 -10.77 6.98
CA ASP A 9 7.76 -10.73 5.55
C ASP A 9 6.49 -11.15 4.81
N TRP A 10 5.86 -10.22 4.11
CA TRP A 10 4.61 -10.43 3.40
C TRP A 10 4.80 -10.92 1.95
N THR A 11 6.04 -11.16 1.49
CA THR A 11 6.30 -11.61 0.11
C THR A 11 5.65 -12.96 -0.23
N TRP A 12 5.29 -13.75 0.77
CA TRP A 12 4.55 -15.01 0.59
C TRP A 12 3.18 -14.82 -0.09
N VAL A 13 2.60 -13.62 -0.10
CA VAL A 13 1.33 -13.35 -0.81
C VAL A 13 1.45 -13.50 -2.32
N LEU A 14 2.67 -13.49 -2.86
CA LEU A 14 2.93 -13.77 -4.27
C LEU A 14 2.81 -15.28 -4.60
N GLU A 15 2.90 -16.14 -3.58
CA GLU A 15 2.93 -17.61 -3.74
C GLU A 15 1.62 -18.27 -3.32
N ARG A 16 0.88 -17.66 -2.39
CA ARG A 16 -0.36 -18.23 -1.83
C ARG A 16 -1.35 -17.14 -1.42
N PRO A 17 -2.67 -17.47 -1.38
CA PRO A 17 -3.69 -16.53 -0.95
C PRO A 17 -3.50 -16.07 0.50
N CYS A 18 -3.89 -14.83 0.78
CA CYS A 18 -3.99 -14.31 2.13
C CYS A 18 -5.23 -14.89 2.80
N THR A 19 -5.06 -15.61 3.91
CA THR A 19 -6.16 -16.25 4.63
C THR A 19 -7.03 -15.25 5.40
N GLU A 20 -6.53 -14.04 5.66
CA GLU A 20 -7.24 -13.00 6.39
C GLU A 20 -8.16 -12.20 5.47
N CYS A 21 -7.64 -11.64 4.36
CA CYS A 21 -8.43 -10.80 3.46
C CYS A 21 -8.88 -11.49 2.17
N GLY A 22 -8.42 -12.71 1.91
CA GLY A 22 -8.77 -13.49 0.72
C GLY A 22 -8.05 -13.08 -0.57
N PHE A 23 -7.12 -12.14 -0.51
CA PHE A 23 -6.35 -11.72 -1.68
C PHE A 23 -5.54 -12.88 -2.26
N SER A 24 -5.56 -13.01 -3.59
CA SER A 24 -4.79 -14.00 -4.33
C SER A 24 -4.06 -13.34 -5.50
N ALA A 25 -2.73 -13.30 -5.44
CA ALA A 25 -1.91 -12.75 -6.52
C ALA A 25 -2.01 -13.58 -7.80
N ALA A 26 -2.25 -14.89 -7.69
CA ALA A 26 -2.40 -15.79 -8.84
C ALA A 26 -3.63 -15.47 -9.70
N ASP A 27 -4.67 -14.87 -9.09
CA ASP A 27 -5.92 -14.51 -9.75
C ASP A 27 -5.90 -13.06 -10.27
N LEU A 28 -4.82 -12.33 -10.04
CA LEU A 28 -4.70 -10.92 -10.37
C LEU A 28 -4.01 -10.72 -11.72
N ASP A 29 -4.72 -10.10 -12.66
CA ASP A 29 -4.12 -9.60 -13.89
C ASP A 29 -3.47 -8.23 -13.63
N TYR A 30 -2.26 -8.01 -14.18
CA TYR A 30 -1.57 -6.73 -14.08
C TYR A 30 -2.44 -5.56 -14.58
N ASP A 31 -3.17 -5.77 -15.66
CA ASP A 31 -3.99 -4.71 -16.28
C ASP A 31 -5.18 -4.28 -15.41
N ASP A 32 -5.55 -5.09 -14.41
CA ASP A 32 -6.60 -4.75 -13.44
C ASP A 32 -6.10 -3.89 -12.27
N VAL A 33 -4.78 -3.85 -12.04
CA VAL A 33 -4.19 -3.15 -10.89
C VAL A 33 -4.57 -1.67 -10.83
N PRO A 34 -4.51 -0.87 -11.91
CA PRO A 34 -4.92 0.53 -11.85
C PRO A 34 -6.38 0.73 -11.40
N ALA A 35 -7.30 -0.10 -11.89
CA ALA A 35 -8.71 -0.04 -11.50
C ALA A 35 -8.91 -0.45 -10.04
N LEU A 36 -8.20 -1.47 -9.56
CA LEU A 36 -8.24 -1.93 -8.18
C LEU A 36 -7.72 -0.85 -7.21
N VAL A 37 -6.63 -0.16 -7.57
CA VAL A 37 -6.11 0.97 -6.78
C VAL A 37 -7.15 2.07 -6.64
N ARG A 38 -7.81 2.45 -7.75
CA ARG A 38 -8.85 3.50 -7.74
C ARG A 38 -10.06 3.09 -6.93
N ALA A 39 -10.51 1.83 -7.06
CA ALA A 39 -11.64 1.30 -6.30
C ALA A 39 -11.32 1.25 -4.80
N ASN A 40 -10.11 0.83 -4.44
CA ASN A 40 -9.63 0.83 -3.07
C ASN A 40 -9.66 2.25 -2.48
N ALA A 41 -9.08 3.22 -3.19
CA ALA A 41 -9.05 4.62 -2.75
C ALA A 41 -10.46 5.19 -2.54
N ALA A 42 -11.40 4.88 -3.43
CA ALA A 42 -12.79 5.31 -3.31
C ALA A 42 -13.47 4.75 -2.06
N ALA A 43 -13.11 3.53 -1.65
CA ALA A 43 -13.66 2.89 -0.46
C ALA A 43 -13.17 3.51 0.86
N TRP A 44 -12.04 4.20 0.87
CA TRP A 44 -11.51 4.87 2.07
C TRP A 44 -12.28 6.14 2.43
N ALA A 45 -12.87 6.84 1.47
CA ALA A 45 -13.61 8.08 1.74
C ALA A 45 -14.73 7.91 2.79
N PRO A 46 -15.65 6.93 2.68
CA PRO A 46 -16.67 6.71 3.70
C PRO A 46 -16.09 6.21 5.04
N VAL A 47 -14.98 5.48 5.02
CA VAL A 47 -14.29 5.05 6.25
C VAL A 47 -13.79 6.26 7.04
N LEU A 48 -13.13 7.20 6.36
CA LEU A 48 -12.60 8.43 6.98
C LEU A 48 -13.70 9.43 7.38
N ALA A 49 -14.90 9.31 6.82
CA ALA A 49 -16.05 10.12 7.20
C ALA A 49 -16.74 9.65 8.50
N ARG A 50 -16.37 8.49 9.04
CA ARG A 50 -16.93 7.98 10.29
C ARG A 50 -16.56 8.89 11.46
N PRO A 51 -17.46 9.11 12.44
CA PRO A 51 -17.17 9.95 13.62
C PRO A 51 -16.01 9.42 14.47
N ASP A 52 -15.78 8.12 14.44
CA ASP A 52 -14.75 7.41 15.21
C ASP A 52 -13.49 7.07 14.40
N ALA A 53 -13.34 7.64 13.20
CA ALA A 53 -12.21 7.31 12.30
C ALA A 53 -10.83 7.50 12.97
N ALA A 54 -10.69 8.45 13.88
CA ALA A 54 -9.45 8.70 14.62
C ALA A 54 -9.33 7.93 15.95
N VAL A 55 -10.33 7.11 16.29
CA VAL A 55 -10.34 6.35 17.54
C VAL A 55 -9.79 4.96 17.30
N ARG A 56 -8.79 4.57 18.08
CA ARG A 56 -8.26 3.19 18.05
C ARG A 56 -9.26 2.25 18.67
N PRO A 57 -9.50 1.06 18.09
CA PRO A 57 -10.37 0.05 18.71
C PRO A 57 -9.80 -0.49 20.02
N ASP A 58 -8.47 -0.53 20.13
CA ASP A 58 -7.71 -0.86 21.33
C ASP A 58 -6.32 -0.21 21.27
N ASP A 59 -5.55 -0.30 22.36
CA ASP A 59 -4.23 0.36 22.47
C ASP A 59 -3.17 -0.20 21.51
N ALA A 60 -3.37 -1.40 20.97
CA ALA A 60 -2.40 -2.09 20.13
C ALA A 60 -2.75 -2.06 18.64
N THR A 61 -3.95 -1.56 18.29
CA THR A 61 -4.46 -1.54 16.92
C THR A 61 -4.62 -0.11 16.42
N TRP A 62 -4.13 0.17 15.22
CA TRP A 62 -4.31 1.48 14.59
C TRP A 62 -5.79 1.84 14.40
N SER A 63 -6.09 3.12 14.48
CA SER A 63 -7.38 3.68 14.05
C SER A 63 -7.52 3.62 12.52
N ALA A 64 -8.74 3.77 12.03
CA ALA A 64 -9.00 3.87 10.60
C ALA A 64 -8.21 5.02 9.95
N LEU A 65 -8.05 6.14 10.64
CA LEU A 65 -7.24 7.28 10.19
C LEU A 65 -5.76 6.89 10.03
N GLU A 66 -5.19 6.19 11.01
CA GLU A 66 -3.79 5.75 10.95
C GLU A 66 -3.56 4.77 9.80
N TYR A 67 -4.46 3.80 9.61
CA TYR A 67 -4.42 2.89 8.46
C TYR A 67 -4.54 3.64 7.13
N ALA A 68 -5.43 4.60 7.02
CA ALA A 68 -5.58 5.39 5.79
C ALA A 68 -4.34 6.23 5.47
N ALA A 69 -3.72 6.85 6.49
CA ALA A 69 -2.47 7.58 6.32
C ALA A 69 -1.33 6.64 5.87
N HIS A 70 -1.27 5.43 6.43
CA HIS A 70 -0.34 4.40 6.00
C HIS A 70 -0.59 4.00 4.53
N VAL A 71 -1.83 3.72 4.14
CA VAL A 71 -2.18 3.37 2.75
C VAL A 71 -1.81 4.48 1.77
N ARG A 72 -2.07 5.76 2.12
CA ARG A 72 -1.60 6.91 1.35
C ARG A 72 -0.09 6.84 1.11
N ASP A 73 0.67 6.57 2.15
CA ASP A 73 2.13 6.52 2.05
C ASP A 73 2.61 5.27 1.30
N VAL A 74 1.92 4.15 1.40
CA VAL A 74 2.14 2.97 0.55
C VAL A 74 2.00 3.33 -0.93
N PHE A 75 0.94 4.05 -1.31
CA PHE A 75 0.77 4.50 -2.69
C PHE A 75 1.94 5.37 -3.16
N ARG A 76 2.41 6.27 -2.31
CA ARG A 76 3.57 7.14 -2.61
C ARG A 76 4.88 6.36 -2.74
N ILE A 77 5.14 5.44 -1.82
CA ILE A 77 6.37 4.62 -1.81
C ILE A 77 6.43 3.71 -3.03
N PHE A 78 5.33 3.06 -3.38
CA PHE A 78 5.32 2.15 -4.53
C PHE A 78 5.35 2.90 -5.86
N ASN A 79 4.81 4.12 -5.92
CA ASN A 79 5.01 4.99 -7.08
C ASN A 79 6.50 5.34 -7.26
N THR A 80 7.21 5.67 -6.18
CA THR A 80 8.65 5.92 -6.19
C THR A 80 9.43 4.67 -6.63
N ARG A 81 9.12 3.51 -6.07
CA ARG A 81 9.80 2.24 -6.41
C ARG A 81 9.59 1.84 -7.86
N LEU A 82 8.37 2.00 -8.38
CA LEU A 82 8.10 1.79 -9.80
C LEU A 82 8.94 2.74 -10.67
N GLY A 83 8.99 4.02 -10.33
CA GLY A 83 9.80 5.00 -11.04
C GLY A 83 11.29 4.65 -11.05
N LEU A 84 11.82 4.12 -9.95
CA LEU A 84 13.21 3.64 -9.87
C LEU A 84 13.46 2.46 -10.81
N ILE A 85 12.57 1.46 -10.84
CA ILE A 85 12.70 0.31 -11.75
C ILE A 85 12.70 0.74 -13.21
N LEU A 86 11.87 1.72 -13.57
CA LEU A 86 11.76 2.20 -14.94
C LEU A 86 12.92 3.10 -15.35
N GLY A 87 13.53 3.81 -14.39
CA GLY A 87 14.62 4.76 -14.65
C GLY A 87 16.03 4.20 -14.46
N GLU A 88 16.18 3.12 -13.73
CA GLU A 88 17.47 2.53 -13.36
C GLU A 88 17.51 1.03 -13.70
N ASP A 89 18.72 0.44 -13.70
CA ASP A 89 18.91 -1.00 -13.92
C ASP A 89 18.99 -1.72 -12.59
N ASP A 90 18.00 -2.56 -12.30
CA ASP A 90 17.87 -3.37 -11.09
C ASP A 90 18.17 -2.57 -9.78
N PRO A 91 17.46 -1.45 -9.53
CA PRO A 91 17.75 -0.57 -8.41
C PRO A 91 17.51 -1.23 -7.05
N LEU A 92 18.24 -0.77 -6.05
CA LEU A 92 18.01 -1.10 -4.65
C LEU A 92 17.08 -0.06 -4.03
N PHE A 93 15.93 -0.49 -3.52
CA PHE A 93 14.99 0.41 -2.85
C PHE A 93 15.51 0.81 -1.47
N ALA A 94 15.33 2.08 -1.11
CA ALA A 94 15.51 2.52 0.26
C ALA A 94 14.57 1.75 1.19
N ASN A 95 15.06 1.38 2.37
CA ASN A 95 14.21 0.80 3.41
C ASN A 95 13.14 1.81 3.84
N TRP A 96 11.95 1.33 4.12
CA TRP A 96 10.87 2.13 4.68
C TRP A 96 10.32 1.45 5.93
N ASP A 97 10.55 2.09 7.06
CA ASP A 97 9.99 1.68 8.35
C ASP A 97 8.63 2.36 8.53
N GLN A 98 7.56 1.60 8.32
CA GLN A 98 6.19 2.10 8.38
C GLN A 98 5.78 2.52 9.80
N ASP A 99 6.26 1.84 10.81
CA ASP A 99 5.92 2.14 12.20
C ASP A 99 6.64 3.41 12.67
N ALA A 100 7.92 3.55 12.34
CA ALA A 100 8.67 4.79 12.61
C ALA A 100 8.05 5.99 11.87
N THR A 101 7.60 5.78 10.63
CA THR A 101 6.92 6.82 9.84
C THR A 101 5.61 7.24 10.51
N ALA A 102 4.80 6.29 10.97
CA ALA A 102 3.52 6.57 11.64
C ALA A 102 3.70 7.44 12.88
N VAL A 103 4.78 7.22 13.64
CA VAL A 103 5.12 8.03 14.82
C VAL A 103 5.64 9.40 14.41
N ALA A 104 6.62 9.45 13.50
CA ALA A 104 7.26 10.69 13.07
C ALA A 104 6.27 11.66 12.40
N GLU A 105 5.39 11.14 11.56
CA GLU A 105 4.37 11.90 10.83
C GLU A 105 3.07 12.08 11.63
N ARG A 106 3.00 11.55 12.85
CA ARG A 106 1.88 11.71 13.79
C ARG A 106 0.55 11.35 13.13
N TYR A 107 0.45 10.16 12.55
CA TYR A 107 -0.74 9.70 11.82
C TYR A 107 -2.03 9.87 12.63
N ASN A 108 -1.98 9.60 13.93
CA ASN A 108 -3.11 9.70 14.84
C ASN A 108 -3.64 11.12 15.07
N GLU A 109 -2.88 12.13 14.67
CA GLU A 109 -3.25 13.55 14.85
C GLU A 109 -3.54 14.25 13.52
N GLN A 110 -3.50 13.53 12.39
CA GLN A 110 -3.79 14.12 11.09
C GLN A 110 -5.29 14.37 10.91
N ASP A 111 -5.62 15.30 10.01
CA ASP A 111 -7.01 15.59 9.66
C ASP A 111 -7.55 14.51 8.70
N PRO A 112 -8.64 13.80 9.05
CA PRO A 112 -9.23 12.78 8.19
C PRO A 112 -9.60 13.27 6.80
N GLN A 113 -10.06 14.51 6.66
CA GLN A 113 -10.42 15.09 5.35
C GLN A 113 -9.18 15.34 4.49
N ALA A 114 -8.10 15.84 5.11
CA ALA A 114 -6.82 16.04 4.42
C ALA A 114 -6.23 14.70 3.97
N VAL A 115 -6.23 13.69 4.84
CA VAL A 115 -5.75 12.33 4.52
C VAL A 115 -6.58 11.72 3.38
N ALA A 116 -7.90 11.88 3.39
CA ALA A 116 -8.77 11.38 2.32
C ALA A 116 -8.40 11.99 0.96
N ALA A 117 -8.20 13.31 0.90
CA ALA A 117 -7.81 13.99 -0.33
C ALA A 117 -6.42 13.58 -0.82
N GLU A 118 -5.46 13.50 0.08
CA GLU A 118 -4.08 13.09 -0.23
C GLU A 118 -4.00 11.61 -0.67
N LEU A 119 -4.76 10.73 -0.01
CA LEU A 119 -4.85 9.32 -0.38
C LEU A 119 -5.42 9.16 -1.79
N ALA A 120 -6.50 9.86 -2.12
CA ALA A 120 -7.09 9.84 -3.44
C ALA A 120 -6.11 10.33 -4.52
N ALA A 121 -5.37 11.41 -4.24
CA ALA A 121 -4.36 11.94 -5.16
C ALA A 121 -3.18 10.97 -5.35
N ALA A 122 -2.68 10.36 -4.27
CA ALA A 122 -1.61 9.37 -4.32
C ALA A 122 -2.04 8.11 -5.08
N ALA A 123 -3.27 7.65 -4.89
CA ALA A 123 -3.85 6.53 -5.61
C ALA A 123 -3.96 6.80 -7.11
N ALA A 124 -4.47 7.96 -7.49
CA ALA A 124 -4.55 8.36 -8.90
C ALA A 124 -3.18 8.38 -9.57
N SER A 125 -2.17 8.93 -8.89
CA SER A 125 -0.81 9.01 -9.39
C SER A 125 -0.19 7.61 -9.61
N VAL A 126 -0.27 6.72 -8.63
CA VAL A 126 0.31 5.37 -8.74
C VAL A 126 -0.47 4.49 -9.73
N ALA A 127 -1.80 4.64 -9.80
CA ALA A 127 -2.61 3.94 -10.78
C ALA A 127 -2.23 4.32 -12.22
N ASP A 128 -2.07 5.61 -12.48
CA ASP A 128 -1.63 6.11 -13.79
C ASP A 128 -0.21 5.62 -14.12
N ALA A 129 0.68 5.60 -13.14
CA ALA A 129 2.04 5.13 -13.32
C ALA A 129 2.09 3.64 -13.72
N PHE A 130 1.35 2.77 -13.05
CA PHE A 130 1.27 1.35 -13.41
C PHE A 130 0.58 1.16 -14.77
N ALA A 131 -0.47 1.92 -15.07
CA ALA A 131 -1.16 1.85 -16.36
C ALA A 131 -0.28 2.25 -17.54
N ALA A 132 0.68 3.16 -17.32
CA ALA A 132 1.58 3.67 -18.35
C ALA A 132 2.76 2.75 -18.65
N VAL A 133 3.00 1.69 -17.87
CA VAL A 133 4.14 0.77 -18.10
C VAL A 133 3.89 -0.07 -19.35
N PRO A 134 4.77 0.05 -20.39
CA PRO A 134 4.63 -0.81 -21.57
C PRO A 134 4.80 -2.28 -21.20
N PRO A 135 4.11 -3.23 -21.87
CA PRO A 135 4.28 -4.66 -21.64
C PRO A 135 5.73 -5.13 -21.67
N ALA A 136 6.56 -4.55 -22.55
CA ALA A 136 7.99 -4.88 -22.67
C ALA A 136 8.80 -4.55 -21.41
N ASP A 137 8.35 -3.61 -20.57
CA ASP A 137 9.06 -3.18 -19.37
C ASP A 137 8.56 -3.86 -18.09
N ARG A 138 7.51 -4.66 -18.16
CA ARG A 138 6.89 -5.32 -16.99
C ARG A 138 7.77 -6.38 -16.33
N GLN A 139 8.82 -6.84 -17.00
CA GLN A 139 9.80 -7.79 -16.46
C GLN A 139 11.07 -7.11 -15.92
N ARG A 140 11.16 -5.80 -15.99
CA ARG A 140 12.25 -5.04 -15.35
C ARG A 140 12.23 -5.26 -13.86
N THR A 141 13.41 -5.31 -13.23
CA THR A 141 13.56 -5.73 -11.85
C THR A 141 14.02 -4.61 -10.92
N GLY A 142 13.71 -4.79 -9.63
CA GLY A 142 14.23 -4.00 -8.53
C GLY A 142 14.34 -4.87 -7.27
N ARG A 143 15.12 -4.42 -6.30
CA ARG A 143 15.44 -5.19 -5.09
C ARG A 143 15.11 -4.40 -3.84
N ARG A 144 14.58 -5.07 -2.85
CA ARG A 144 14.44 -4.55 -1.49
C ARG A 144 15.72 -4.84 -0.70
N SER A 145 16.00 -4.05 0.34
CA SER A 145 17.23 -4.16 1.14
C SER A 145 17.41 -5.50 1.85
N ASP A 146 16.32 -6.25 2.07
CA ASP A 146 16.34 -7.60 2.67
C ASP A 146 16.62 -8.72 1.66
N GLY A 147 16.90 -8.39 0.40
CA GLY A 147 17.15 -9.33 -0.68
C GLY A 147 15.94 -9.75 -1.50
N ALA A 148 14.73 -9.34 -1.13
CA ALA A 148 13.54 -9.62 -1.94
C ALA A 148 13.64 -8.93 -3.30
N ARG A 149 13.41 -9.69 -4.37
CA ARG A 149 13.48 -9.23 -5.75
C ARG A 149 12.09 -9.17 -6.36
N PHE A 150 11.82 -8.09 -7.10
CA PHE A 150 10.55 -7.89 -7.77
C PHE A 150 10.76 -7.60 -9.25
N THR A 151 9.85 -8.08 -10.10
CA THR A 151 9.57 -7.48 -11.41
C THR A 151 8.53 -6.37 -11.23
N VAL A 152 8.29 -5.57 -12.26
CA VAL A 152 7.15 -4.61 -12.24
C VAL A 152 5.84 -5.35 -11.98
N THR A 153 5.63 -6.50 -12.61
CA THR A 153 4.42 -7.33 -12.42
C THR A 153 4.28 -7.80 -10.97
N THR A 154 5.32 -8.39 -10.40
CA THR A 154 5.24 -8.89 -9.01
C THR A 154 5.22 -7.77 -7.99
N LEU A 155 5.83 -6.62 -8.29
CA LEU A 155 5.70 -5.42 -7.47
C LEU A 155 4.25 -4.95 -7.39
N ALA A 156 3.55 -4.92 -8.53
CA ALA A 156 2.13 -4.57 -8.58
C ALA A 156 1.27 -5.53 -7.77
N GLN A 157 1.51 -6.82 -7.91
CA GLN A 157 0.79 -7.87 -7.19
C GLN A 157 1.04 -7.81 -5.68
N TYR A 158 2.28 -7.61 -5.27
CA TYR A 158 2.66 -7.43 -3.87
C TYR A 158 2.06 -6.16 -3.28
N PHE A 159 2.17 -5.06 -4.01
CA PHE A 159 1.69 -3.74 -3.61
C PHE A 159 0.20 -3.71 -3.31
N ILE A 160 -0.63 -4.25 -4.22
CA ILE A 160 -2.08 -4.13 -4.09
C ILE A 160 -2.65 -4.94 -2.92
N HIS A 161 -1.91 -5.91 -2.40
CA HIS A 161 -2.31 -6.64 -1.20
C HIS A 161 -2.43 -5.72 0.01
N ASP A 162 -1.46 -4.84 0.24
CA ASP A 162 -1.41 -3.97 1.43
C ASP A 162 -2.67 -3.09 1.58
N PRO A 163 -3.05 -2.25 0.61
CA PRO A 163 -4.26 -1.44 0.74
C PRO A 163 -5.54 -2.28 0.77
N THR A 164 -5.56 -3.44 0.12
CA THR A 164 -6.69 -4.38 0.16
C THR A 164 -6.85 -4.97 1.56
N HIS A 165 -5.76 -5.42 2.15
CA HIS A 165 -5.73 -6.00 3.49
C HIS A 165 -6.18 -5.00 4.56
N HIS A 166 -5.66 -3.78 4.52
CA HIS A 166 -6.01 -2.75 5.49
C HIS A 166 -7.44 -2.23 5.35
N LEU A 167 -7.98 -2.21 4.14
CA LEU A 167 -9.41 -1.93 3.97
C LEU A 167 -10.28 -3.01 4.60
N HIS A 168 -9.87 -4.28 4.50
CA HIS A 168 -10.51 -5.39 5.21
C HIS A 168 -10.44 -5.20 6.73
N ASP A 169 -9.29 -4.78 7.27
CA ASP A 169 -9.11 -4.56 8.71
C ASP A 169 -10.08 -3.53 9.28
N VAL A 170 -10.39 -2.47 8.53
CA VAL A 170 -11.21 -1.33 9.00
C VAL A 170 -12.67 -1.38 8.56
N ALA A 171 -13.00 -2.14 7.53
CA ALA A 171 -14.36 -2.21 7.02
C ALA A 171 -15.27 -3.04 7.93
N GLY A 172 -14.68 -3.97 8.65
CA GLY A 172 -15.36 -4.81 9.63
C GLY A 172 -16.37 -5.74 9.01
#